data_2202e98f8a0bc04f7200b73f8bf5febf
#
_entry.id   2202e98f8a0bc04f7200b73f8bf5febf
#
_cell.length_a   1.000
_cell.length_b   1.000
_cell.length_c   1.000
_cell.angle_alpha   90.00
_cell.angle_beta   90.00
_cell.angle_gamma   90.00
#
_symmetry.space_group_name_H-M   'P 1'
#
loop_
_entity.id
_entity.type
_entity.pdbx_description
1 polymer ?
#
loop_
_entity_poly.entity_id
_entity_poly.type
_entity_poly.pdbx_seq_one_letter_code
_entity_poly.pdbx_strand_id
1 'polypeptide(L)'
;DGYTIDENTRTQTVVVNPDDTQSLYFYNAPIGGVEIIKVNAADKTQRIPNTIFEIRRVSDGGLVDTVTTGTDGRVYVSLASDSYYAVETEAGKGYQLDSTPIYFTVEDGKTTTKTVTNKAISGILLHKVNAVTGEGIYGVSFILYDASNNPIAQETSDDRGYVRFEGLEDGRYYLRELENEGYIPDTQKKTVYVK
;
A
#
# COMPACT_ATOMS: atom_id res chain seq x y z
N ASP A 1 16.15 7.99 -25.25
CA ASP A 1 15.15 7.81 -24.20
C ASP A 1 13.78 7.56 -24.82
N GLY A 2 13.07 6.52 -24.37
CA GLY A 2 11.75 6.15 -24.88
C GLY A 2 11.72 5.02 -25.91
N TYR A 3 12.85 4.37 -26.19
CA TYR A 3 12.94 3.24 -27.11
C TYR A 3 13.85 2.14 -26.55
N THR A 4 13.49 0.88 -26.80
CA THR A 4 14.38 -0.28 -26.58
C THR A 4 15.19 -0.54 -27.83
N ILE A 5 16.42 -1.05 -27.68
CA ILE A 5 17.26 -1.51 -28.77
C ILE A 5 16.81 -2.92 -29.18
N ASP A 6 16.58 -3.14 -30.46
CA ASP A 6 16.44 -4.50 -30.99
C ASP A 6 17.82 -5.16 -31.06
N GLU A 7 18.06 -6.11 -30.14
CA GLU A 7 19.33 -6.82 -30.01
C GLU A 7 19.72 -7.58 -31.29
N ASN A 8 18.74 -7.99 -32.11
CA ASN A 8 19.00 -8.69 -33.40
C ASN A 8 19.56 -7.77 -34.45
N THR A 9 19.31 -6.45 -34.31
CA THR A 9 19.82 -5.45 -35.27
C THR A 9 20.94 -4.56 -34.70
N ARG A 10 21.35 -4.82 -33.44
CA ARG A 10 22.36 -4.03 -32.72
C ARG A 10 23.70 -3.99 -33.43
N THR A 11 24.09 -5.10 -34.05
CA THR A 11 25.34 -5.21 -34.85
C THR A 11 25.01 -5.82 -36.20
N GLN A 12 25.33 -5.12 -37.27
CA GLN A 12 25.15 -5.60 -38.62
C GLN A 12 26.47 -5.53 -39.34
N THR A 13 26.80 -6.59 -40.11
CA THR A 13 27.96 -6.64 -40.95
C THR A 13 27.53 -6.36 -42.38
N VAL A 14 28.17 -5.42 -43.03
CA VAL A 14 27.95 -5.11 -44.44
C VAL A 14 29.25 -5.21 -45.22
N VAL A 15 29.19 -5.77 -46.41
CA VAL A 15 30.29 -5.78 -47.38
C VAL A 15 29.96 -4.74 -48.43
N VAL A 16 30.80 -3.72 -48.55
CA VAL A 16 30.65 -2.65 -49.53
C VAL A 16 31.60 -2.94 -50.69
N ASN A 17 31.05 -3.12 -51.86
CA ASN A 17 31.82 -3.25 -53.12
C ASN A 17 31.96 -1.88 -53.79
N PRO A 18 33.00 -1.69 -54.69
CA PRO A 18 33.05 -0.48 -55.49
C PRO A 18 31.77 -0.28 -56.30
N ASP A 19 31.32 0.97 -56.36
CA ASP A 19 30.11 1.43 -57.07
C ASP A 19 28.77 0.85 -56.57
N ASP A 20 28.74 0.28 -55.31
CA ASP A 20 27.52 -0.25 -54.71
C ASP A 20 27.11 0.56 -53.45
N THR A 21 25.81 0.65 -53.21
CA THR A 21 25.23 1.28 -52.02
C THR A 21 24.47 0.26 -51.23
N GLN A 22 24.87 0.05 -49.97
CA GLN A 22 24.21 -0.87 -49.04
C GLN A 22 23.34 -0.08 -48.07
N SER A 23 22.11 -0.56 -47.84
CA SER A 23 21.19 0.01 -46.84
C SER A 23 21.14 -0.86 -45.60
N LEU A 24 21.34 -0.24 -44.44
CA LEU A 24 21.22 -0.87 -43.13
C LEU A 24 20.00 -0.30 -42.43
N TYR A 25 19.22 -1.17 -41.77
CA TYR A 25 18.04 -0.79 -41.02
C TYR A 25 18.23 -1.17 -39.57
N PHE A 26 18.11 -0.20 -38.68
CA PHE A 26 18.10 -0.39 -37.22
C PHE A 26 16.69 -0.10 -36.72
N TYR A 27 16.15 -1.04 -35.96
CA TYR A 27 14.79 -0.95 -35.45
C TYR A 27 14.82 -0.75 -33.95
N ASN A 28 14.06 0.22 -33.48
CA ASN A 28 13.83 0.44 -32.04
C ASN A 28 12.32 0.43 -31.79
N ALA A 29 11.90 -0.31 -30.77
CA ALA A 29 10.52 -0.28 -30.33
C ALA A 29 10.32 0.81 -29.27
N PRO A 30 9.22 1.59 -29.31
CA PRO A 30 8.92 2.54 -28.26
C PRO A 30 8.68 1.81 -26.94
N ILE A 31 9.21 2.34 -25.83
CA ILE A 31 9.00 1.79 -24.51
C ILE A 31 7.55 2.05 -24.08
N GLY A 32 6.87 0.99 -23.64
CA GLY A 32 5.56 1.07 -22.98
C GLY A 32 5.68 1.31 -21.49
N GLY A 33 4.65 0.97 -20.73
CA GLY A 33 4.69 1.08 -19.28
C GLY A 33 3.42 0.65 -18.58
N VAL A 34 3.45 0.76 -17.26
CA VAL A 34 2.28 0.55 -16.39
C VAL A 34 2.02 1.80 -15.56
N GLU A 35 0.76 2.21 -15.47
CA GLU A 35 0.26 3.16 -14.48
C GLU A 35 -0.48 2.39 -13.40
N ILE A 36 -0.04 2.47 -12.15
CA ILE A 36 -0.74 1.93 -11.00
C ILE A 36 -1.47 3.07 -10.30
N ILE A 37 -2.78 2.87 -10.06
CA ILE A 37 -3.65 3.81 -9.37
C ILE A 37 -4.11 3.15 -8.07
N LYS A 38 -3.65 3.66 -6.93
CA LYS A 38 -3.97 3.12 -5.61
C LYS A 38 -5.13 3.86 -4.98
N VAL A 39 -6.16 3.11 -4.53
CA VAL A 39 -7.41 3.68 -4.01
C VAL A 39 -7.93 2.91 -2.81
N ASN A 40 -8.78 3.56 -2.01
CA ASN A 40 -9.53 2.93 -0.94
C ASN A 40 -10.55 1.93 -1.50
N ALA A 41 -10.63 0.74 -0.92
CA ALA A 41 -11.56 -0.31 -1.35
C ALA A 41 -13.03 0.09 -1.19
N ALA A 42 -13.37 0.84 -0.13
CA ALA A 42 -14.73 1.31 0.16
C ALA A 42 -15.11 2.56 -0.66
N ASP A 43 -14.12 3.43 -0.96
CA ASP A 43 -14.32 4.65 -1.76
C ASP A 43 -13.19 4.81 -2.78
N LYS A 44 -13.46 4.37 -4.01
CA LYS A 44 -12.48 4.42 -5.11
C LYS A 44 -12.12 5.83 -5.58
N THR A 45 -12.78 6.87 -5.09
CA THR A 45 -12.39 8.26 -5.35
C THR A 45 -11.25 8.70 -4.43
N GLN A 46 -11.12 8.07 -3.26
CA GLN A 46 -10.06 8.33 -2.31
C GLN A 46 -8.76 7.66 -2.75
N ARG A 47 -7.75 8.47 -3.06
CA ARG A 47 -6.42 8.04 -3.49
C ARG A 47 -5.54 7.73 -2.29
N ILE A 48 -4.65 6.74 -2.43
CA ILE A 48 -3.73 6.30 -1.37
C ILE A 48 -2.30 6.61 -1.79
N PRO A 49 -1.65 7.62 -1.17
CA PRO A 49 -0.25 7.94 -1.42
C PRO A 49 0.69 7.01 -0.65
N ASN A 50 1.98 7.07 -1.01
CA ASN A 50 3.08 6.41 -0.31
C ASN A 50 2.93 4.90 -0.15
N THR A 51 2.23 4.24 -1.09
CA THR A 51 2.19 2.78 -1.20
C THR A 51 3.38 2.32 -2.03
N ILE A 52 4.14 1.33 -1.55
CA ILE A 52 5.33 0.83 -2.23
C ILE A 52 5.01 -0.48 -2.94
N PHE A 53 5.42 -0.57 -4.20
CA PHE A 53 5.31 -1.77 -5.03
C PHE A 53 6.67 -2.21 -5.55
N GLU A 54 6.90 -3.51 -5.54
CA GLU A 54 7.93 -4.15 -6.36
C GLU A 54 7.33 -4.60 -7.69
N ILE A 55 7.95 -4.20 -8.79
CA ILE A 55 7.61 -4.67 -10.13
C ILE A 55 8.56 -5.79 -10.49
N ARG A 56 7.99 -6.94 -10.84
CA ARG A 56 8.76 -8.16 -11.13
C ARG A 56 8.36 -8.75 -12.47
N ARG A 57 9.33 -9.39 -13.14
CA ARG A 57 9.09 -10.09 -14.40
C ARG A 57 8.46 -11.46 -14.14
N VAL A 58 7.48 -11.85 -14.95
CA VAL A 58 6.80 -13.15 -14.80
C VAL A 58 7.72 -14.32 -15.15
N SER A 59 8.59 -14.15 -16.15
CA SER A 59 9.42 -15.24 -16.70
C SER A 59 10.43 -15.83 -15.72
N ASP A 60 10.98 -14.99 -14.81
CA ASP A 60 12.06 -15.37 -13.90
C ASP A 60 11.84 -14.91 -12.44
N GLY A 61 10.76 -14.14 -12.17
CA GLY A 61 10.49 -13.52 -10.87
C GLY A 61 11.46 -12.39 -10.51
N GLY A 62 12.35 -12.00 -11.42
CA GLY A 62 13.36 -10.98 -11.20
C GLY A 62 12.76 -9.61 -10.87
N LEU A 63 13.31 -8.93 -9.86
CA LEU A 63 12.96 -7.55 -9.53
C LEU A 63 13.40 -6.63 -10.67
N VAL A 64 12.47 -5.83 -11.16
CA VAL A 64 12.71 -4.85 -12.23
C VAL A 64 12.82 -3.44 -11.66
N ASP A 65 11.90 -3.08 -10.75
CA ASP A 65 11.86 -1.76 -10.12
C ASP A 65 11.14 -1.82 -8.76
N THR A 66 11.39 -0.81 -7.91
CA THR A 66 10.63 -0.55 -6.68
C THR A 66 10.10 0.87 -6.74
N VAL A 67 8.80 1.02 -6.68
CA VAL A 67 8.12 2.29 -6.94
C VAL A 67 7.14 2.66 -5.85
N THR A 68 6.91 3.97 -5.68
CA THR A 68 6.04 4.51 -4.63
C THR A 68 4.98 5.40 -5.25
N THR A 69 3.71 5.25 -4.83
CA THR A 69 2.63 6.13 -5.29
C THR A 69 2.81 7.56 -4.77
N GLY A 70 2.63 8.52 -5.66
CA GLY A 70 2.66 9.95 -5.35
C GLY A 70 1.48 10.41 -4.50
N THR A 71 1.42 11.71 -4.21
CA THR A 71 0.33 12.34 -3.42
C THR A 71 -1.05 12.18 -4.05
N ASP A 72 -1.11 11.93 -5.36
CA ASP A 72 -2.31 11.66 -6.13
C ASP A 72 -2.67 10.16 -6.18
N GLY A 73 -1.93 9.32 -5.43
CA GLY A 73 -2.11 7.87 -5.39
C GLY A 73 -1.72 7.15 -6.68
N ARG A 74 -0.89 7.77 -7.53
CA ARG A 74 -0.47 7.20 -8.82
C ARG A 74 1.04 7.00 -8.86
N VAL A 75 1.45 6.02 -9.65
CA VAL A 75 2.83 5.84 -10.08
C VAL A 75 2.85 5.29 -11.50
N TYR A 76 3.76 5.79 -12.31
CA TYR A 76 4.03 5.30 -13.66
C TYR A 76 5.42 4.71 -13.74
N VAL A 77 5.54 3.56 -14.41
CA VAL A 77 6.81 2.87 -14.64
C VAL A 77 6.96 2.58 -16.12
N SER A 78 8.07 3.04 -16.71
CA SER A 78 8.45 2.69 -18.08
C SER A 78 9.04 1.29 -18.13
N LEU A 79 8.50 0.42 -18.96
CA LEU A 79 8.86 -1.00 -19.05
C LEU A 79 8.95 -1.43 -20.52
N ALA A 80 9.87 -2.32 -20.83
CA ALA A 80 9.88 -3.02 -22.11
C ALA A 80 8.63 -3.91 -22.26
N SER A 81 8.30 -4.26 -23.51
CA SER A 81 7.21 -5.20 -23.82
C SER A 81 7.50 -6.57 -23.21
N ASP A 82 6.71 -6.98 -22.21
CA ASP A 82 6.81 -8.27 -21.52
C ASP A 82 5.61 -8.46 -20.56
N SER A 83 5.57 -9.58 -19.85
CA SER A 83 4.62 -9.87 -18.78
C SER A 83 5.25 -9.64 -17.41
N TYR A 84 4.55 -8.88 -16.57
CA TYR A 84 5.00 -8.44 -15.26
C TYR A 84 3.95 -8.71 -14.19
N TYR A 85 4.36 -8.62 -12.95
CA TYR A 85 3.46 -8.48 -11.82
C TYR A 85 3.99 -7.45 -10.82
N ALA A 86 3.07 -6.74 -10.18
CA ALA A 86 3.36 -5.84 -9.08
C ALA A 86 2.97 -6.51 -7.76
N VAL A 87 3.79 -6.37 -6.73
CA VAL A 87 3.50 -6.82 -5.36
C VAL A 87 3.63 -5.61 -4.43
N GLU A 88 2.58 -5.34 -3.66
CA GLU A 88 2.64 -4.33 -2.61
C GLU A 88 3.51 -4.83 -1.46
N THR A 89 4.52 -4.06 -1.10
CA THR A 89 5.45 -4.37 0.00
C THR A 89 5.25 -3.48 1.22
N GLU A 90 4.66 -2.28 1.01
CA GLU A 90 4.28 -1.37 2.09
C GLU A 90 2.98 -0.65 1.72
N ALA A 91 1.98 -0.70 2.61
CA ALA A 91 0.72 0.01 2.43
C ALA A 91 0.87 1.51 2.78
N GLY A 92 0.09 2.34 2.12
CA GLY A 92 -0.05 3.73 2.54
C GLY A 92 -0.60 3.83 3.97
N LYS A 93 -0.18 4.88 4.69
CA LYS A 93 -0.56 5.08 6.10
C LYS A 93 -2.07 5.02 6.31
N GLY A 94 -2.52 4.17 7.23
CA GLY A 94 -3.92 3.96 7.57
C GLY A 94 -4.63 2.91 6.71
N TYR A 95 -3.86 2.07 5.98
CA TYR A 95 -4.41 1.00 5.14
C TYR A 95 -3.74 -0.35 5.41
N GLN A 96 -4.51 -1.43 5.24
CA GLN A 96 -3.99 -2.80 5.32
C GLN A 96 -3.12 -3.12 4.11
N LEU A 97 -1.99 -3.80 4.35
CA LEU A 97 -1.16 -4.35 3.28
C LEU A 97 -1.90 -5.50 2.56
N ASP A 98 -1.91 -5.46 1.23
CA ASP A 98 -2.37 -6.55 0.38
C ASP A 98 -1.25 -6.94 -0.60
N SER A 99 -0.49 -7.95 -0.25
CA SER A 99 0.64 -8.45 -1.06
C SER A 99 0.21 -9.41 -2.18
N THR A 100 -1.06 -9.48 -2.52
CA THR A 100 -1.54 -10.29 -3.65
C THR A 100 -0.94 -9.79 -4.97
N PRO A 101 -0.25 -10.65 -5.75
CA PRO A 101 0.37 -10.21 -7.00
C PRO A 101 -0.66 -9.72 -8.04
N ILE A 102 -0.36 -8.60 -8.67
CA ILE A 102 -1.18 -7.95 -9.69
C ILE A 102 -0.51 -8.14 -11.05
N TYR A 103 -1.00 -9.08 -11.84
CA TYR A 103 -0.43 -9.40 -13.16
C TYR A 103 -0.88 -8.42 -14.25
N PHE A 104 0.06 -8.10 -15.16
CA PHE A 104 -0.20 -7.25 -16.32
C PHE A 104 0.82 -7.53 -17.45
N THR A 105 0.44 -7.14 -18.67
CA THR A 105 1.32 -7.16 -19.83
C THR A 105 1.55 -5.74 -20.31
N VAL A 106 2.77 -5.43 -20.69
CA VAL A 106 3.16 -4.19 -21.33
C VAL A 106 3.39 -4.48 -22.81
N GLU A 107 2.80 -3.66 -23.67
CA GLU A 107 3.02 -3.66 -25.12
C GLU A 107 3.84 -2.41 -25.52
N ASP A 108 4.55 -2.53 -26.62
CA ASP A 108 5.39 -1.42 -27.13
C ASP A 108 4.58 -0.14 -27.34
N GLY A 109 5.06 0.95 -26.74
CA GLY A 109 4.47 2.28 -26.84
C GLY A 109 3.12 2.45 -26.14
N LYS A 110 2.62 1.44 -25.40
CA LYS A 110 1.33 1.50 -24.70
C LYS A 110 1.48 1.56 -23.19
N THR A 111 0.56 2.27 -22.55
CA THR A 111 0.43 2.30 -21.10
C THR A 111 -0.71 1.37 -20.66
N THR A 112 -0.37 0.36 -19.85
CA THR A 112 -1.35 -0.47 -19.16
C THR A 112 -1.72 0.19 -17.83
N THR A 113 -3.01 0.37 -17.54
CA THR A 113 -3.47 0.96 -16.27
C THR A 113 -4.02 -0.13 -15.34
N LYS A 114 -3.58 -0.15 -14.08
CA LYS A 114 -4.09 -1.02 -13.01
C LYS A 114 -4.61 -0.19 -11.85
N THR A 115 -5.88 -0.39 -11.49
CA THR A 115 -6.44 0.15 -10.24
C THR A 115 -6.35 -0.90 -9.14
N VAL A 116 -5.67 -0.56 -8.06
CA VAL A 116 -5.39 -1.45 -6.92
C VAL A 116 -6.02 -0.86 -5.67
N THR A 117 -6.67 -1.70 -4.88
CA THR A 117 -7.41 -1.25 -3.69
C THR A 117 -6.73 -1.72 -2.41
N ASN A 118 -6.81 -0.94 -1.32
CA ASN A 118 -6.58 -1.42 0.04
C ASN A 118 -7.77 -1.05 0.92
N LYS A 119 -8.01 -1.89 1.93
CA LYS A 119 -8.96 -1.58 3.00
C LYS A 119 -8.33 -0.58 3.97
N ALA A 120 -9.10 0.42 4.38
CA ALA A 120 -8.68 1.30 5.46
C ALA A 120 -8.54 0.52 6.76
N ILE A 121 -7.54 0.86 7.57
CA ILE A 121 -7.40 0.38 8.93
C ILE A 121 -8.30 1.25 9.79
N SER A 122 -9.27 0.63 10.42
CA SER A 122 -10.13 1.27 11.40
C SER A 122 -9.51 1.17 12.80
N GLY A 123 -10.01 1.97 13.75
CA GLY A 123 -9.50 1.97 15.10
C GLY A 123 -10.51 2.51 16.12
N ILE A 124 -10.15 2.39 17.38
CA ILE A 124 -10.90 2.95 18.52
C ILE A 124 -10.06 4.04 19.17
N LEU A 125 -10.61 5.25 19.28
CA LEU A 125 -10.06 6.34 20.07
C LEU A 125 -10.89 6.49 21.34
N LEU A 126 -10.26 6.32 22.49
CA LEU A 126 -10.85 6.61 23.80
C LEU A 126 -10.30 7.92 24.34
N HIS A 127 -11.09 8.62 25.12
CA HIS A 127 -10.65 9.75 25.92
C HIS A 127 -11.03 9.50 27.37
N LYS A 128 -10.04 9.19 28.21
CA LYS A 128 -10.20 9.04 29.65
C LYS A 128 -10.08 10.40 30.31
N VAL A 129 -11.15 10.80 30.98
CA VAL A 129 -11.23 12.12 31.62
C VAL A 129 -11.66 12.02 33.08
N ASN A 130 -11.24 13.00 33.85
CA ASN A 130 -11.73 13.23 35.20
C ASN A 130 -13.20 13.70 35.15
N ALA A 131 -14.11 12.99 35.82
CA ALA A 131 -15.54 13.28 35.77
C ALA A 131 -15.93 14.65 36.38
N VAL A 132 -15.06 15.25 37.17
CA VAL A 132 -15.31 16.55 37.82
C VAL A 132 -14.71 17.71 37.03
N THR A 133 -13.43 17.58 36.59
CA THR A 133 -12.71 18.67 35.90
C THR A 133 -12.79 18.60 34.39
N GLY A 134 -13.09 17.42 33.82
CA GLY A 134 -13.05 17.17 32.39
C GLY A 134 -11.64 17.03 31.79
N GLU A 135 -10.59 17.14 32.62
CA GLU A 135 -9.20 17.01 32.19
C GLU A 135 -8.86 15.56 31.87
N GLY A 136 -7.94 15.34 30.93
CA GLY A 136 -7.43 14.04 30.58
C GLY A 136 -6.70 13.37 31.75
N ILE A 137 -6.88 12.06 31.91
CA ILE A 137 -6.20 11.27 32.94
C ILE A 137 -5.12 10.44 32.28
N TYR A 138 -3.88 10.69 32.67
CA TYR A 138 -2.69 9.97 32.21
C TYR A 138 -2.57 8.60 32.89
N GLY A 139 -2.01 7.61 32.19
CA GLY A 139 -1.52 6.36 32.77
C GLY A 139 -2.61 5.31 33.03
N VAL A 140 -3.84 5.51 32.56
CA VAL A 140 -4.92 4.53 32.72
C VAL A 140 -4.86 3.50 31.60
N SER A 141 -4.76 2.21 31.97
CA SER A 141 -4.66 1.12 31.01
C SER A 141 -6.02 0.52 30.65
N PHE A 142 -6.18 0.14 29.39
CA PHE A 142 -7.36 -0.53 28.85
C PHE A 142 -6.97 -1.79 28.11
N ILE A 143 -7.77 -2.85 28.27
CA ILE A 143 -7.67 -4.06 27.44
C ILE A 143 -8.79 -4.06 26.42
N LEU A 144 -8.40 -4.33 25.16
CA LEU A 144 -9.31 -4.59 24.05
C LEU A 144 -9.49 -6.10 23.88
N TYR A 145 -10.73 -6.53 23.71
CA TYR A 145 -11.11 -7.92 23.47
C TYR A 145 -11.83 -8.03 22.13
N ASP A 146 -11.65 -9.15 21.45
CA ASP A 146 -12.41 -9.51 20.22
C ASP A 146 -13.87 -9.90 20.55
N ALA A 147 -14.65 -10.21 19.51
CA ALA A 147 -16.04 -10.65 19.65
C ALA A 147 -16.21 -11.98 20.41
N SER A 148 -15.15 -12.80 20.45
CA SER A 148 -15.08 -14.07 21.18
C SER A 148 -14.58 -13.90 22.62
N ASN A 149 -14.35 -12.65 23.04
CA ASN A 149 -13.89 -12.28 24.37
C ASN A 149 -12.42 -12.64 24.68
N ASN A 150 -11.59 -12.83 23.65
CA ASN A 150 -10.15 -12.98 23.80
C ASN A 150 -9.48 -11.61 23.91
N PRO A 151 -8.52 -11.39 24.81
CA PRO A 151 -7.75 -10.14 24.85
C PRO A 151 -6.83 -10.08 23.62
N ILE A 152 -6.88 -8.96 22.87
CA ILE A 152 -6.10 -8.76 21.63
C ILE A 152 -5.13 -7.61 21.71
N ALA A 153 -5.37 -6.62 22.58
CA ALA A 153 -4.44 -5.50 22.76
C ALA A 153 -4.60 -4.88 24.15
N GLN A 154 -3.55 -4.22 24.64
CA GLN A 154 -3.57 -3.37 25.83
C GLN A 154 -2.86 -2.08 25.50
N GLU A 155 -3.52 -0.95 25.82
CA GLU A 155 -2.99 0.40 25.62
C GLU A 155 -3.23 1.25 26.86
N THR A 156 -2.42 2.32 27.01
CA THR A 156 -2.44 3.20 28.17
C THR A 156 -2.66 4.64 27.71
N SER A 157 -3.44 5.41 28.49
CA SER A 157 -3.73 6.80 28.17
C SER A 157 -2.48 7.69 28.22
N ASP A 158 -2.35 8.57 27.21
CA ASP A 158 -1.31 9.57 27.12
C ASP A 158 -1.53 10.74 28.11
N ASP A 159 -0.68 11.77 28.05
CA ASP A 159 -0.73 12.98 28.91
C ASP A 159 -2.01 13.80 28.76
N ARG A 160 -2.77 13.56 27.67
CA ARG A 160 -4.07 14.17 27.38
C ARG A 160 -5.24 13.25 27.65
N GLY A 161 -4.99 12.03 28.16
CA GLY A 161 -6.00 11.03 28.44
C GLY A 161 -6.46 10.21 27.23
N TYR A 162 -5.78 10.29 26.07
CA TYR A 162 -6.16 9.51 24.89
C TYR A 162 -5.54 8.12 24.88
N VAL A 163 -6.35 7.13 24.48
CA VAL A 163 -5.94 5.75 24.22
C VAL A 163 -6.33 5.39 22.79
N ARG A 164 -5.41 4.78 22.02
CA ARG A 164 -5.63 4.42 20.61
C ARG A 164 -5.42 2.93 20.40
N PHE A 165 -6.42 2.27 19.82
CA PHE A 165 -6.29 0.94 19.26
C PHE A 165 -6.45 1.06 17.75
N GLU A 166 -5.41 0.73 16.99
CA GLU A 166 -5.36 0.83 15.54
C GLU A 166 -5.26 -0.57 14.91
N GLY A 167 -5.52 -0.68 13.60
CA GLY A 167 -5.40 -1.95 12.89
C GLY A 167 -6.57 -2.90 13.11
N LEU A 168 -7.73 -2.39 13.50
CA LEU A 168 -8.90 -3.19 13.77
C LEU A 168 -9.71 -3.43 12.47
N GLU A 169 -10.19 -4.65 12.32
CA GLU A 169 -11.17 -4.97 11.27
C GLU A 169 -12.59 -4.54 11.70
N ASP A 170 -13.49 -4.44 10.72
CA ASP A 170 -14.89 -4.20 11.00
C ASP A 170 -15.42 -5.30 11.91
N GLY A 171 -16.05 -4.91 13.02
CA GLY A 171 -16.52 -5.90 13.97
C GLY A 171 -16.93 -5.35 15.33
N ARG A 172 -17.32 -6.29 16.19
CA ARG A 172 -17.68 -6.02 17.58
C ARG A 172 -16.50 -6.28 18.48
N TYR A 173 -16.18 -5.33 19.34
CA TYR A 173 -15.11 -5.40 20.33
C TYR A 173 -15.63 -5.05 21.72
N TYR A 174 -14.85 -5.43 22.74
CA TYR A 174 -15.13 -5.06 24.12
C TYR A 174 -13.91 -4.38 24.70
N LEU A 175 -14.14 -3.34 25.50
CA LEU A 175 -13.11 -2.60 26.23
C LEU A 175 -13.32 -2.75 27.71
N ARG A 176 -12.25 -2.92 28.45
CA ARG A 176 -12.24 -2.92 29.92
C ARG A 176 -11.11 -2.06 30.42
N GLU A 177 -11.43 -1.15 31.35
CA GLU A 177 -10.47 -0.39 32.12
C GLU A 177 -9.82 -1.30 33.17
N LEU A 178 -8.50 -1.15 33.32
CA LEU A 178 -7.76 -1.79 34.44
C LEU A 178 -7.71 -0.88 35.64
N GLU A 179 -7.39 -1.47 36.79
CA GLU A 179 -7.19 -0.71 38.02
C GLU A 179 -6.04 0.30 37.85
N ASN A 180 -6.23 1.50 38.39
CA ASN A 180 -5.24 2.56 38.42
C ASN A 180 -5.27 3.25 39.78
N GLU A 181 -4.08 3.62 40.29
CA GLU A 181 -3.98 4.33 41.57
C GLU A 181 -4.65 5.70 41.49
N GLY A 182 -5.44 6.05 42.49
CA GLY A 182 -6.08 7.35 42.65
C GLY A 182 -7.45 7.50 41.99
N TYR A 183 -7.94 6.49 41.24
CA TYR A 183 -9.25 6.52 40.59
C TYR A 183 -9.99 5.19 40.79
N ILE A 184 -11.31 5.25 40.89
CA ILE A 184 -12.16 4.05 40.88
C ILE A 184 -12.37 3.65 39.42
N PRO A 185 -11.87 2.46 39.00
CA PRO A 185 -12.01 2.03 37.61
C PRO A 185 -13.44 1.59 37.30
N ASP A 186 -13.91 1.88 36.10
CA ASP A 186 -15.09 1.19 35.54
C ASP A 186 -14.64 -0.12 34.90
N THR A 187 -14.64 -1.19 35.69
CA THR A 187 -14.18 -2.52 35.25
C THR A 187 -15.20 -3.25 34.37
N GLN A 188 -16.39 -2.68 34.14
CA GLN A 188 -17.38 -3.27 33.24
C GLN A 188 -16.90 -3.20 31.79
N LYS A 189 -17.12 -4.29 31.05
CA LYS A 189 -16.82 -4.31 29.61
C LYS A 189 -17.80 -3.42 28.85
N LYS A 190 -17.26 -2.48 28.09
CA LYS A 190 -18.02 -1.63 27.15
C LYS A 190 -17.96 -2.25 25.77
N THR A 191 -19.11 -2.33 25.09
CA THR A 191 -19.17 -2.80 23.70
C THR A 191 -18.89 -1.64 22.76
N VAL A 192 -18.01 -1.87 21.76
CA VAL A 192 -17.69 -0.93 20.70
C VAL A 192 -17.82 -1.64 19.35
N TYR A 193 -18.34 -0.95 18.35
CA TYR A 193 -18.41 -1.42 16.98
C TYR A 193 -17.49 -0.59 16.10
N VAL A 194 -16.61 -1.28 15.37
CA VAL A 194 -15.75 -0.71 14.35
C VAL A 194 -16.39 -0.99 12.98
N LYS A 195 -16.44 0.04 12.11
CA LYS A 195 -17.03 -0.02 10.75
C LYS A 195 -16.12 0.72 9.79
#